data_18453b775605ccbd9536c9c2e0d783be
#
_entry.id   18453b775605ccbd9536c9c2e0d783be
#
_cell.length_a   1.000
_cell.length_b   1.000
_cell.length_c   1.000
_cell.angle_alpha   90.00
_cell.angle_beta   90.00
_cell.angle_gamma   90.00
#
_symmetry.space_group_name_H-M   'P 1'
#
loop_
_entity.id
_entity.type
_entity.pdbx_description
1 polymer ?
#
loop_
_entity_poly.entity_id
_entity_poly.type
_entity_poly.pdbx_seq_one_letter_code
_entity_poly.pdbx_strand_id
1 'polypeptide(L)'
;MSTEVIAVDAGGAMKDANQLLREHKIRMLPVLEEGKLVGVITDRDLKRASASDASALDVYELLYLLSKIRVREIMTQNPVTVPPDFTVEETAEILLRHKISGVPVLAGGAVVGVITQSDIFRALMRLTGLVSRGIQFAIQVPEAPGQIEALTGIIGRCGGRLVSLLSCSEGAPAGFRNVYIRAYHVDRSRLDRLREELQGQGALLYIVDHRENRREVY
;
A
#
# COMPACT_ATOMS: atom_id res chain seq x y z
N MET A 1 -8.70 4.50 -2.25
CA MET A 1 -8.91 5.55 -1.24
C MET A 1 -10.17 5.30 -0.45
N SER A 2 -10.23 5.79 0.77
CA SER A 2 -11.48 5.90 1.53
C SER A 2 -12.20 7.17 1.07
N THR A 3 -13.47 7.02 0.70
CA THR A 3 -14.32 8.14 0.22
C THR A 3 -15.20 8.71 1.33
N GLU A 4 -15.42 7.96 2.40
CA GLU A 4 -15.99 8.47 3.64
C GLU A 4 -14.88 9.20 4.42
N VAL A 5 -14.84 10.52 4.27
CA VAL A 5 -13.81 11.35 4.86
C VAL A 5 -14.18 11.70 6.30
N ILE A 6 -13.39 11.19 7.24
CA ILE A 6 -13.45 11.60 8.64
C ILE A 6 -12.43 12.71 8.80
N ALA A 7 -12.88 13.88 9.18
CA ALA A 7 -12.07 15.09 9.36
C ALA A 7 -12.30 15.69 10.74
N VAL A 8 -11.45 16.61 11.15
CA VAL A 8 -11.57 17.37 12.39
C VAL A 8 -11.46 18.86 12.11
N ASP A 9 -12.15 19.69 12.91
CA ASP A 9 -12.04 21.15 12.83
C ASP A 9 -10.72 21.65 13.44
N ALA A 10 -10.11 22.66 12.82
CA ALA A 10 -8.85 23.23 13.28
C ALA A 10 -8.96 23.84 14.71
N GLY A 11 -10.13 24.35 15.08
CA GLY A 11 -10.43 24.85 16.44
C GLY A 11 -10.83 23.75 17.42
N GLY A 12 -10.99 22.50 16.96
CA GLY A 12 -11.34 21.36 17.79
C GLY A 12 -10.27 21.03 18.82
N ALA A 13 -10.64 20.28 19.85
CA ALA A 13 -9.68 19.86 20.87
C ALA A 13 -8.86 18.65 20.41
N MET A 14 -7.60 18.57 20.81
CA MET A 14 -6.71 17.44 20.55
C MET A 14 -7.34 16.10 20.98
N LYS A 15 -8.07 16.06 22.11
CA LYS A 15 -8.75 14.86 22.60
C LYS A 15 -9.77 14.31 21.61
N ASP A 16 -10.50 15.20 20.92
CA ASP A 16 -11.53 14.80 19.95
C ASP A 16 -10.89 14.18 18.71
N ALA A 17 -9.78 14.76 18.23
CA ALA A 17 -8.98 14.16 17.16
C ALA A 17 -8.45 12.76 17.55
N ASN A 18 -7.95 12.60 18.80
CA ASN A 18 -7.50 11.31 19.30
C ASN A 18 -8.62 10.27 19.37
N GLN A 19 -9.82 10.71 19.81
CA GLN A 19 -11.00 9.87 19.87
C GLN A 19 -11.39 9.37 18.45
N LEU A 20 -11.49 10.27 17.47
CA LEU A 20 -11.80 9.94 16.09
C LEU A 20 -10.79 8.94 15.49
N LEU A 21 -9.48 9.15 15.69
CA LEU A 21 -8.46 8.22 15.22
C LEU A 21 -8.64 6.81 15.78
N ARG A 22 -9.00 6.70 17.09
CA ARG A 22 -9.20 5.41 17.76
C ARG A 22 -10.50 4.73 17.35
N GLU A 23 -11.61 5.44 17.33
CA GLU A 23 -12.93 4.90 16.99
C GLU A 23 -12.96 4.35 15.57
N HIS A 24 -12.40 5.11 14.63
CA HIS A 24 -12.36 4.72 13.22
C HIS A 24 -11.13 3.88 12.85
N LYS A 25 -10.23 3.61 13.81
CA LYS A 25 -8.97 2.84 13.59
C LYS A 25 -8.13 3.39 12.44
N ILE A 26 -8.08 4.71 12.30
CA ILE A 26 -7.30 5.44 11.30
C ILE A 26 -6.11 6.12 11.95
N ARG A 27 -5.13 6.55 11.16
CA ARG A 27 -3.88 7.14 11.65
C ARG A 27 -3.68 8.59 11.24
N MET A 28 -4.59 9.15 10.46
CA MET A 28 -4.53 10.51 9.96
C MET A 28 -5.94 11.05 9.78
N LEU A 29 -6.13 12.31 10.13
CA LEU A 29 -7.34 13.10 9.87
C LEU A 29 -6.95 14.34 9.06
N PRO A 30 -7.66 14.66 7.98
CA PRO A 30 -7.68 15.99 7.42
C PRO A 30 -8.19 16.98 8.46
N VAL A 31 -7.56 18.16 8.54
CA VAL A 31 -7.97 19.26 9.41
C VAL A 31 -8.62 20.32 8.53
N LEU A 32 -9.86 20.64 8.85
CA LEU A 32 -10.66 21.60 8.09
C LEU A 32 -10.86 22.89 8.91
N GLU A 33 -10.93 24.00 8.20
CA GLU A 33 -11.39 25.28 8.72
C GLU A 33 -12.36 25.86 7.67
N GLU A 34 -13.59 26.16 8.11
CA GLU A 34 -14.66 26.59 7.19
C GLU A 34 -14.84 25.68 5.95
N GLY A 35 -14.70 24.38 6.17
CA GLY A 35 -14.82 23.36 5.11
C GLY A 35 -13.60 23.21 4.18
N LYS A 36 -12.55 24.02 4.36
CA LYS A 36 -11.32 23.98 3.57
C LYS A 36 -10.23 23.21 4.29
N LEU A 37 -9.43 22.45 3.55
CA LEU A 37 -8.28 21.76 4.11
C LEU A 37 -7.19 22.77 4.51
N VAL A 38 -6.85 22.81 5.80
CA VAL A 38 -5.79 23.68 6.34
C VAL A 38 -4.62 22.87 6.92
N GLY A 39 -4.80 21.58 7.17
CA GLY A 39 -3.76 20.73 7.75
C GLY A 39 -4.12 19.26 7.73
N VAL A 40 -3.21 18.46 8.28
CA VAL A 40 -3.45 17.07 8.68
C VAL A 40 -2.91 16.84 10.08
N ILE A 41 -3.56 15.94 10.82
CA ILE A 41 -3.09 15.50 12.13
C ILE A 41 -2.99 13.99 12.15
N THR A 42 -1.93 13.47 12.75
CA THR A 42 -1.63 12.03 12.81
C THR A 42 -1.52 11.56 14.27
N ASP A 43 -1.57 10.25 14.49
CA ASP A 43 -1.31 9.62 15.78
C ASP A 43 0.10 9.96 16.32
N ARG A 44 1.05 10.25 15.44
CA ARG A 44 2.41 10.68 15.81
C ARG A 44 2.42 12.10 16.36
N ASP A 45 1.65 13.01 15.77
CA ASP A 45 1.55 14.39 16.22
C ASP A 45 0.91 14.46 17.63
N LEU A 46 -0.13 13.66 17.86
CA LEU A 46 -0.77 13.55 19.17
C LEU A 46 0.18 13.00 20.24
N LYS A 47 0.94 11.96 19.90
CA LYS A 47 1.94 11.38 20.84
C LYS A 47 3.04 12.38 21.18
N ARG A 48 3.52 13.12 20.18
CA ARG A 48 4.55 14.15 20.38
C ARG A 48 4.05 15.26 21.30
N ALA A 49 2.84 15.77 21.07
CA ALA A 49 2.23 16.78 21.92
C ALA A 49 2.01 16.29 23.37
N SER A 50 1.61 15.02 23.54
CA SER A 50 1.44 14.42 24.86
C SER A 50 2.75 14.17 25.62
N ALA A 51 3.87 13.96 24.92
CA ALA A 51 5.17 13.66 25.52
C ALA A 51 5.92 14.92 26.00
N SER A 52 5.67 16.08 25.37
CA SER A 52 6.39 17.33 25.69
C SER A 52 6.05 17.89 27.07
N ASP A 53 4.87 17.58 27.61
CA ASP A 53 4.38 18.17 28.85
C ASP A 53 4.41 17.21 30.07
N ALA A 54 4.90 15.98 29.90
CA ALA A 54 4.72 14.89 30.86
C ALA A 54 5.75 14.85 32.03
N SER A 55 6.74 15.74 32.09
CA SER A 55 7.93 15.49 32.94
C SER A 55 7.86 15.99 34.39
N ALA A 56 6.82 16.70 34.81
CA ALA A 56 6.76 17.26 36.19
C ALA A 56 5.36 17.52 36.75
N LEU A 57 4.28 17.17 36.06
CA LEU A 57 2.91 17.54 36.44
C LEU A 57 2.14 16.39 37.09
N ASP A 58 1.22 16.72 38.01
CA ASP A 58 0.20 15.77 38.49
C ASP A 58 -0.69 15.32 37.28
N VAL A 59 -1.21 14.10 37.37
CA VAL A 59 -2.05 13.51 36.32
C VAL A 59 -3.26 14.40 35.97
N TYR A 60 -3.86 15.04 36.94
CA TYR A 60 -5.00 15.91 36.71
C TYR A 60 -4.62 17.22 36.02
N GLU A 61 -3.47 17.81 36.36
CA GLU A 61 -2.94 18.99 35.69
C GLU A 61 -2.58 18.69 34.24
N LEU A 62 -1.94 17.55 33.99
CA LEU A 62 -1.61 17.08 32.64
C LEU A 62 -2.88 16.90 31.79
N LEU A 63 -3.91 16.23 32.32
CA LEU A 63 -5.18 16.02 31.61
C LEU A 63 -5.88 17.37 31.32
N TYR A 64 -5.80 18.31 32.25
CA TYR A 64 -6.35 19.64 32.06
C TYR A 64 -5.62 20.39 30.95
N LEU A 65 -4.28 20.38 30.92
CA LEU A 65 -3.48 21.03 29.88
C LEU A 65 -3.73 20.40 28.52
N LEU A 66 -3.70 19.07 28.44
CA LEU A 66 -3.99 18.34 27.19
C LEU A 66 -5.40 18.64 26.65
N SER A 67 -6.37 18.93 27.53
CA SER A 67 -7.72 19.30 27.11
C SER A 67 -7.81 20.69 26.47
N LYS A 68 -6.82 21.53 26.68
CA LYS A 68 -6.75 22.92 26.16
C LYS A 68 -6.07 22.97 24.77
N ILE A 69 -5.24 21.99 24.45
CA ILE A 69 -4.52 21.96 23.17
C ILE A 69 -5.51 21.86 22.01
N ARG A 70 -5.39 22.79 21.07
CA ARG A 70 -6.20 22.82 19.86
C ARG A 70 -5.50 22.08 18.72
N VAL A 71 -6.28 21.48 17.83
CA VAL A 71 -5.78 20.74 16.65
C VAL A 71 -4.84 21.62 15.83
N ARG A 72 -5.18 22.89 15.60
CA ARG A 72 -4.36 23.86 14.84
C ARG A 72 -2.95 24.08 15.39
N GLU A 73 -2.73 23.86 16.70
CA GLU A 73 -1.44 24.08 17.35
C GLU A 73 -0.45 22.95 17.08
N ILE A 74 -0.97 21.76 16.79
CA ILE A 74 -0.18 20.54 16.66
C ILE A 74 -0.27 19.88 15.29
N MET A 75 -1.16 20.34 14.40
CA MET A 75 -1.30 19.81 13.03
C MET A 75 -0.10 20.14 12.15
N THR A 76 0.11 19.36 11.12
CA THR A 76 0.98 19.73 10.01
C THR A 76 0.19 20.63 9.07
N GLN A 77 0.62 21.89 8.96
CA GLN A 77 0.01 22.88 8.06
C GLN A 77 0.43 22.64 6.60
N ASN A 78 -0.38 23.15 5.65
CA ASN A 78 -0.12 23.03 4.21
C ASN A 78 0.25 21.59 3.80
N PRO A 79 -0.62 20.61 4.05
CA PRO A 79 -0.30 19.22 3.82
C PRO A 79 -0.12 18.93 2.33
N VAL A 80 0.72 17.96 2.03
CA VAL A 80 0.81 17.39 0.68
C VAL A 80 -0.53 16.74 0.34
N THR A 81 -1.04 17.01 -0.85
CA THR A 81 -2.30 16.48 -1.36
C THR A 81 -2.13 15.91 -2.76
N VAL A 82 -3.06 15.08 -3.20
CA VAL A 82 -3.10 14.55 -4.56
C VAL A 82 -4.48 14.77 -5.18
N PRO A 83 -4.59 14.96 -6.49
CA PRO A 83 -5.88 14.98 -7.17
C PRO A 83 -6.45 13.55 -7.32
N PRO A 84 -7.77 13.40 -7.60
CA PRO A 84 -8.42 12.09 -7.65
C PRO A 84 -8.05 11.25 -8.87
N ASP A 85 -7.44 11.82 -9.89
CA ASP A 85 -6.99 11.17 -11.12
C ASP A 85 -5.54 10.65 -11.07
N PHE A 86 -4.83 10.85 -9.95
CA PHE A 86 -3.53 10.23 -9.76
C PHE A 86 -3.64 8.71 -9.68
N THR A 87 -2.72 8.04 -10.36
CA THR A 87 -2.57 6.59 -10.26
C THR A 87 -2.07 6.16 -8.88
N VAL A 88 -2.17 4.87 -8.60
CA VAL A 88 -1.65 4.28 -7.36
C VAL A 88 -0.13 4.47 -7.26
N GLU A 89 0.57 4.33 -8.39
CA GLU A 89 2.03 4.46 -8.49
C GLU A 89 2.48 5.90 -8.24
N GLU A 90 1.83 6.88 -8.85
CA GLU A 90 2.11 8.31 -8.63
C GLU A 90 1.88 8.69 -7.17
N THR A 91 0.78 8.19 -6.58
CA THR A 91 0.51 8.42 -5.17
C THR A 91 1.58 7.76 -4.28
N ALA A 92 2.01 6.54 -4.62
CA ALA A 92 3.07 5.85 -3.88
C ALA A 92 4.39 6.64 -3.93
N GLU A 93 4.74 7.21 -5.09
CA GLU A 93 5.93 8.05 -5.24
C GLU A 93 5.85 9.28 -4.33
N ILE A 94 4.70 9.96 -4.27
CA ILE A 94 4.48 11.11 -3.38
C ILE A 94 4.68 10.72 -1.92
N LEU A 95 4.07 9.60 -1.48
CA LEU A 95 4.21 9.12 -0.09
C LEU A 95 5.67 8.82 0.27
N LEU A 96 6.43 8.20 -0.64
CA LEU A 96 7.83 7.88 -0.45
C LEU A 96 8.71 9.13 -0.42
N ARG A 97 8.54 10.03 -1.40
CA ARG A 97 9.32 11.28 -1.54
C ARG A 97 9.17 12.16 -0.30
N HIS A 98 7.95 12.30 0.21
CA HIS A 98 7.66 13.15 1.37
C HIS A 98 7.78 12.39 2.71
N LYS A 99 8.06 11.07 2.71
CA LYS A 99 8.17 10.21 3.90
C LYS A 99 6.92 10.28 4.79
N ILE A 100 5.75 10.31 4.16
CA ILE A 100 4.43 10.40 4.82
C ILE A 100 3.63 9.11 4.60
N SER A 101 2.73 8.82 5.54
CA SER A 101 1.94 7.58 5.52
C SER A 101 0.58 7.70 4.82
N GLY A 102 0.19 8.91 4.44
CA GLY A 102 -1.07 9.17 3.76
C GLY A 102 -1.18 10.61 3.31
N VAL A 103 -2.10 10.86 2.39
CA VAL A 103 -2.40 12.19 1.83
C VAL A 103 -3.91 12.37 1.66
N PRO A 104 -4.44 13.58 1.90
CA PRO A 104 -5.78 13.94 1.46
C PRO A 104 -5.86 13.99 -0.07
N VAL A 105 -7.01 13.59 -0.61
CA VAL A 105 -7.35 13.71 -2.04
C VAL A 105 -8.25 14.92 -2.21
N LEU A 106 -7.84 15.87 -3.05
CA LEU A 106 -8.59 17.10 -3.29
C LEU A 106 -9.20 17.13 -4.69
N ALA A 107 -10.47 17.45 -4.77
CA ALA A 107 -11.16 17.80 -6.02
C ALA A 107 -11.86 19.15 -5.85
N GLY A 108 -11.56 20.11 -6.72
CA GLY A 108 -12.16 21.44 -6.66
C GLY A 108 -11.97 22.18 -5.32
N GLY A 109 -10.87 21.90 -4.62
CA GLY A 109 -10.57 22.47 -3.30
C GLY A 109 -11.23 21.76 -2.10
N ALA A 110 -12.12 20.79 -2.35
CA ALA A 110 -12.74 19.97 -1.31
C ALA A 110 -11.99 18.64 -1.12
N VAL A 111 -11.93 18.15 0.13
CA VAL A 111 -11.39 16.82 0.43
C VAL A 111 -12.43 15.78 0.04
N VAL A 112 -12.11 14.97 -0.99
CA VAL A 112 -13.00 13.91 -1.49
C VAL A 112 -12.58 12.51 -1.05
N GLY A 113 -11.43 12.39 -0.41
CA GLY A 113 -10.93 11.11 0.08
C GLY A 113 -9.60 11.25 0.81
N VAL A 114 -9.14 10.13 1.33
CA VAL A 114 -7.81 9.96 1.91
C VAL A 114 -7.19 8.70 1.33
N ILE A 115 -5.93 8.78 0.92
CA ILE A 115 -5.13 7.63 0.48
C ILE A 115 -3.97 7.42 1.45
N THR A 116 -3.74 6.17 1.84
CA THR A 116 -2.69 5.78 2.77
C THR A 116 -1.78 4.70 2.18
N GLN A 117 -0.59 4.50 2.78
CA GLN A 117 0.28 3.36 2.45
C GLN A 117 -0.46 2.02 2.52
N SER A 118 -1.40 1.86 3.47
CA SER A 118 -2.23 0.65 3.58
C SER A 118 -3.14 0.46 2.36
N ASP A 119 -3.61 1.54 1.75
CA ASP A 119 -4.41 1.47 0.53
C ASP A 119 -3.55 1.06 -0.66
N ILE A 120 -2.33 1.60 -0.76
CA ILE A 120 -1.33 1.21 -1.77
C ILE A 120 -1.00 -0.29 -1.64
N PHE A 121 -0.70 -0.78 -0.43
CA PHE A 121 -0.42 -2.20 -0.22
C PHE A 121 -1.63 -3.09 -0.55
N ARG A 122 -2.85 -2.67 -0.22
CA ARG A 122 -4.07 -3.38 -0.61
C ARG A 122 -4.24 -3.44 -2.13
N ALA A 123 -3.97 -2.34 -2.83
CA ALA A 123 -4.00 -2.29 -4.28
C ALA A 123 -2.95 -3.25 -4.87
N LEU A 124 -1.71 -3.21 -4.37
CA LEU A 124 -0.65 -4.13 -4.76
C LEU A 124 -1.05 -5.60 -4.58
N MET A 125 -1.60 -5.97 -3.41
CA MET A 125 -2.06 -7.33 -3.14
C MET A 125 -3.16 -7.79 -4.10
N ARG A 126 -4.05 -6.88 -4.52
CA ARG A 126 -5.09 -7.17 -5.52
C ARG A 126 -4.49 -7.32 -6.92
N LEU A 127 -3.64 -6.39 -7.35
CA LEU A 127 -2.99 -6.40 -8.66
C LEU A 127 -2.09 -7.64 -8.84
N THR A 128 -1.36 -8.03 -7.81
CA THR A 128 -0.53 -9.24 -7.81
C THR A 128 -1.34 -10.52 -7.63
N GLY A 129 -2.64 -10.42 -7.36
CA GLY A 129 -3.54 -11.56 -7.19
C GLY A 129 -3.23 -12.43 -5.97
N LEU A 130 -2.56 -11.90 -4.95
CA LEU A 130 -2.23 -12.64 -3.71
C LEU A 130 -3.50 -13.19 -3.03
N VAL A 131 -4.60 -12.45 -3.09
CA VAL A 131 -5.89 -12.84 -2.52
C VAL A 131 -6.43 -14.16 -3.11
N SER A 132 -6.09 -14.46 -4.37
CA SER A 132 -6.55 -15.66 -5.08
C SER A 132 -5.79 -16.94 -4.69
N ARG A 133 -4.76 -16.85 -3.84
CA ARG A 133 -3.96 -17.98 -3.33
C ARG A 133 -3.58 -19.04 -4.38
N GLY A 134 -3.18 -18.60 -5.58
CA GLY A 134 -2.69 -19.46 -6.65
C GLY A 134 -1.21 -19.84 -6.46
N ILE A 135 -0.64 -20.39 -7.53
CA ILE A 135 0.79 -20.65 -7.62
C ILE A 135 1.45 -19.45 -8.29
N GLN A 136 2.53 -18.96 -7.72
CA GLN A 136 3.37 -17.92 -8.29
C GLN A 136 4.67 -18.53 -8.82
N PHE A 137 4.98 -18.23 -10.07
CA PHE A 137 6.20 -18.59 -10.77
C PHE A 137 7.02 -17.33 -10.97
N ALA A 138 8.32 -17.39 -10.68
CA ALA A 138 9.27 -16.33 -11.01
C ALA A 138 10.35 -16.92 -11.91
N ILE A 139 10.50 -16.36 -13.09
CA ILE A 139 11.39 -16.90 -14.13
C ILE A 139 12.17 -15.73 -14.73
N GLN A 140 13.48 -15.91 -14.88
CA GLN A 140 14.34 -15.00 -15.60
C GLN A 140 14.48 -15.49 -17.03
N VAL A 141 14.09 -14.67 -17.99
CA VAL A 141 14.11 -15.01 -19.41
C VAL A 141 14.88 -13.95 -20.21
N PRO A 142 15.39 -14.29 -21.40
CA PRO A 142 15.94 -13.29 -22.32
C PRO A 142 14.91 -12.18 -22.61
N GLU A 143 15.36 -10.94 -22.74
CA GLU A 143 14.52 -9.82 -23.13
C GLU A 143 14.28 -9.85 -24.65
N ALA A 144 13.42 -10.76 -25.09
CA ALA A 144 13.10 -11.00 -26.48
C ALA A 144 11.58 -11.11 -26.69
N PRO A 145 11.07 -10.78 -27.88
CA PRO A 145 9.66 -10.97 -28.22
C PRO A 145 9.23 -12.42 -28.05
N GLY A 146 7.98 -12.65 -27.66
CA GLY A 146 7.38 -13.99 -27.52
C GLY A 146 7.68 -14.72 -26.22
N GLN A 147 8.64 -14.28 -25.40
CA GLN A 147 9.01 -14.98 -24.15
C GLN A 147 7.85 -15.06 -23.16
N ILE A 148 7.14 -13.96 -22.96
CA ILE A 148 5.98 -13.92 -22.05
C ILE A 148 4.86 -14.82 -22.57
N GLU A 149 4.62 -14.81 -23.87
CA GLU A 149 3.62 -15.64 -24.53
C GLU A 149 3.94 -17.13 -24.38
N ALA A 150 5.20 -17.52 -24.56
CA ALA A 150 5.67 -18.89 -24.35
C ALA A 150 5.40 -19.36 -22.92
N LEU A 151 5.77 -18.54 -21.89
CA LEU A 151 5.55 -18.85 -20.48
C LEU A 151 4.05 -19.00 -20.16
N THR A 152 3.24 -18.07 -20.62
CA THR A 152 1.79 -18.09 -20.34
C THR A 152 1.11 -19.26 -21.06
N GLY A 153 1.58 -19.62 -22.25
CA GLY A 153 1.13 -20.80 -23.00
C GLY A 153 1.44 -22.12 -22.27
N ILE A 154 2.64 -22.26 -21.71
CA ILE A 154 3.03 -23.42 -20.89
C ILE A 154 2.09 -23.57 -19.70
N ILE A 155 1.87 -22.49 -18.93
CA ILE A 155 0.99 -22.51 -17.76
C ILE A 155 -0.45 -22.85 -18.17
N GLY A 156 -0.93 -22.30 -19.29
CA GLY A 156 -2.27 -22.56 -19.83
C GLY A 156 -2.49 -24.02 -20.20
N ARG A 157 -1.49 -24.69 -20.81
CA ARG A 157 -1.56 -26.13 -21.14
C ARG A 157 -1.70 -27.02 -19.89
N CYS A 158 -1.24 -26.55 -18.74
CA CYS A 158 -1.43 -27.23 -17.45
C CYS A 158 -2.72 -26.79 -16.72
N GLY A 159 -3.70 -26.21 -17.43
CA GLY A 159 -4.97 -25.77 -16.88
C GLY A 159 -4.91 -24.46 -16.08
N GLY A 160 -3.73 -23.85 -15.99
CA GLY A 160 -3.52 -22.61 -15.26
C GLY A 160 -4.24 -21.42 -15.90
N ARG A 161 -4.98 -20.65 -15.09
CA ARG A 161 -5.59 -19.38 -15.49
C ARG A 161 -4.81 -18.24 -14.84
N LEU A 162 -4.38 -17.29 -15.65
CA LEU A 162 -3.59 -16.15 -15.17
C LEU A 162 -4.41 -15.26 -14.25
N VAL A 163 -3.80 -14.85 -13.16
CA VAL A 163 -4.33 -13.84 -12.24
C VAL A 163 -3.58 -12.52 -12.42
N SER A 164 -2.25 -12.61 -12.45
CA SER A 164 -1.38 -11.46 -12.66
C SER A 164 -0.12 -11.87 -13.40
N LEU A 165 0.40 -10.93 -14.15
CA LEU A 165 1.70 -11.01 -14.80
C LEU A 165 2.42 -9.69 -14.59
N LEU A 166 3.60 -9.75 -14.02
CA LEU A 166 4.48 -8.61 -13.83
C LEU A 166 5.83 -8.93 -14.43
N SER A 167 6.49 -7.94 -14.99
CA SER A 167 7.86 -8.12 -15.48
C SER A 167 8.70 -6.88 -15.21
N CYS A 168 9.96 -7.07 -14.87
CA CYS A 168 10.92 -5.99 -14.71
C CYS A 168 12.32 -6.47 -15.12
N SER A 169 13.15 -5.54 -15.58
CA SER A 169 14.57 -5.78 -15.85
C SER A 169 15.46 -5.39 -14.68
N GLU A 170 14.92 -4.69 -13.66
CA GLU A 170 15.67 -4.36 -12.46
C GLU A 170 16.05 -5.64 -11.69
N GLY A 171 17.33 -5.75 -11.34
CA GLY A 171 17.89 -6.94 -10.68
C GLY A 171 18.11 -8.16 -11.59
N ALA A 172 17.82 -8.04 -12.89
CA ALA A 172 18.18 -9.07 -13.89
C ALA A 172 19.51 -8.72 -14.58
N PRO A 173 20.27 -9.71 -15.06
CA PRO A 173 21.45 -9.48 -15.91
C PRO A 173 21.11 -8.73 -17.18
N ALA A 174 22.08 -8.05 -17.79
CA ALA A 174 21.88 -7.35 -19.05
C ALA A 174 21.35 -8.31 -20.15
N GLY A 175 20.30 -7.88 -20.85
CA GLY A 175 19.62 -8.69 -21.88
C GLY A 175 18.63 -9.71 -21.33
N PHE A 176 18.35 -9.68 -20.02
CA PHE A 176 17.34 -10.53 -19.36
C PHE A 176 16.32 -9.68 -18.62
N ARG A 177 15.17 -10.31 -18.33
CA ARG A 177 14.13 -9.77 -17.48
C ARG A 177 13.55 -10.82 -16.56
N ASN A 178 13.12 -10.40 -15.39
CA ASN A 178 12.38 -11.23 -14.46
C ASN A 178 10.89 -11.16 -14.76
N VAL A 179 10.23 -12.30 -14.88
CA VAL A 179 8.79 -12.41 -15.12
C VAL A 179 8.16 -13.13 -13.93
N TYR A 180 7.15 -12.51 -13.33
CA TYR A 180 6.41 -13.03 -12.20
C TYR A 180 4.98 -13.33 -12.64
N ILE A 181 4.60 -14.59 -12.66
CA ILE A 181 3.28 -15.03 -13.10
C ILE A 181 2.56 -15.67 -11.93
N ARG A 182 1.36 -15.24 -11.67
CA ARG A 182 0.47 -15.92 -10.74
C ARG A 182 -0.68 -16.55 -11.51
N ALA A 183 -0.91 -17.84 -11.25
CA ALA A 183 -2.01 -18.59 -11.86
C ALA A 183 -2.76 -19.40 -10.81
N TYR A 184 -4.06 -19.60 -11.05
CA TYR A 184 -4.93 -20.51 -10.29
C TYR A 184 -5.37 -21.69 -11.19
N HIS A 185 -6.01 -22.70 -10.62
CA HIS A 185 -6.43 -23.93 -11.30
C HIS A 185 -5.28 -24.73 -11.99
N VAL A 186 -4.04 -24.45 -11.62
CA VAL A 186 -2.91 -25.26 -12.09
C VAL A 186 -3.07 -26.68 -11.56
N ASP A 187 -3.01 -27.66 -12.47
CA ASP A 187 -3.04 -29.08 -12.11
C ASP A 187 -1.74 -29.46 -11.40
N ARG A 188 -1.85 -29.68 -10.08
CA ARG A 188 -0.70 -30.01 -9.23
C ARG A 188 -0.05 -31.33 -9.54
N SER A 189 -0.79 -32.28 -10.13
CA SER A 189 -0.23 -33.55 -10.56
C SER A 189 0.75 -33.39 -11.72
N ARG A 190 0.69 -32.26 -12.42
CA ARG A 190 1.57 -31.91 -13.54
C ARG A 190 2.62 -30.85 -13.19
N LEU A 191 2.75 -30.51 -11.92
CA LEU A 191 3.62 -29.39 -11.50
C LEU A 191 5.10 -29.67 -11.82
N ASP A 192 5.56 -30.92 -11.70
CA ASP A 192 6.94 -31.29 -12.04
C ASP A 192 7.22 -31.09 -13.53
N ARG A 193 6.32 -31.54 -14.38
CA ARG A 193 6.41 -31.32 -15.82
C ARG A 193 6.35 -29.82 -16.17
N LEU A 194 5.44 -29.08 -15.52
CA LEU A 194 5.34 -27.64 -15.71
C LEU A 194 6.65 -26.94 -15.36
N ARG A 195 7.29 -27.37 -14.27
CA ARG A 195 8.61 -26.87 -13.85
C ARG A 195 9.66 -27.09 -14.92
N GLU A 196 9.78 -28.32 -15.45
CA GLU A 196 10.72 -28.66 -16.49
C GLU A 196 10.50 -27.83 -17.78
N GLU A 197 9.24 -27.69 -18.23
CA GLU A 197 8.91 -26.86 -19.38
C GLU A 197 9.26 -25.39 -19.17
N LEU A 198 9.05 -24.84 -17.96
CA LEU A 198 9.41 -23.46 -17.62
C LEU A 198 10.94 -23.27 -17.55
N GLN A 199 11.68 -24.24 -17.01
CA GLN A 199 13.15 -24.25 -17.01
C GLN A 199 13.75 -24.29 -18.41
N GLY A 200 13.04 -24.88 -19.35
CA GLY A 200 13.42 -24.86 -20.77
C GLY A 200 13.30 -23.47 -21.43
N GLN A 201 12.60 -22.53 -20.84
CA GLN A 201 12.47 -21.15 -21.35
C GLN A 201 13.44 -20.15 -20.68
N GLY A 202 13.96 -20.48 -19.50
CA GLY A 202 14.85 -19.59 -18.76
C GLY A 202 15.19 -20.11 -17.36
N ALA A 203 15.88 -19.30 -16.60
CA ALA A 203 16.23 -19.64 -15.22
C ALA A 203 15.00 -19.47 -14.30
N LEU A 204 14.52 -20.57 -13.76
CA LEU A 204 13.46 -20.53 -12.74
C LEU A 204 14.07 -19.98 -11.43
N LEU A 205 13.48 -18.93 -10.89
CA LEU A 205 13.94 -18.28 -9.66
C LEU A 205 13.27 -18.89 -8.43
N TYR A 206 11.93 -19.01 -8.50
CA TYR A 206 11.16 -19.69 -7.45
C TYR A 206 9.77 -20.10 -7.94
N ILE A 207 9.19 -21.08 -7.23
CA ILE A 207 7.77 -21.44 -7.28
C ILE A 207 7.21 -21.33 -5.87
N VAL A 208 6.09 -20.63 -5.72
CA VAL A 208 5.37 -20.51 -4.44
C VAL A 208 3.91 -20.93 -4.64
N ASP A 209 3.54 -22.07 -4.07
CA ASP A 209 2.14 -22.45 -3.94
C ASP A 209 1.57 -21.90 -2.62
N HIS A 210 0.78 -20.84 -2.72
CA HIS A 210 0.17 -20.19 -1.55
C HIS A 210 -0.97 -21.01 -0.92
N ARG A 211 -1.50 -22.00 -1.63
CA ARG A 211 -2.55 -22.86 -1.09
C ARG A 211 -1.97 -23.98 -0.25
N GLU A 212 -0.90 -24.63 -0.73
CA GLU A 212 -0.19 -25.71 -0.04
C GLU A 212 0.92 -25.19 0.90
N ASN A 213 1.13 -23.87 0.95
CA ASN A 213 2.23 -23.22 1.66
C ASN A 213 3.61 -23.81 1.32
N ARG A 214 3.80 -24.22 0.08
CA ARG A 214 5.05 -24.81 -0.44
C ARG A 214 5.85 -23.75 -1.18
N ARG A 215 7.16 -23.72 -0.94
CA ARG A 215 8.11 -22.82 -1.59
C ARG A 215 9.32 -23.57 -2.06
N GLU A 216 9.71 -23.31 -3.30
CA GLU A 216 10.92 -23.84 -3.93
C GLU A 216 11.68 -22.65 -4.50
N VAL A 217 12.96 -22.54 -4.14
CA VAL A 217 13.88 -21.48 -4.62
C VAL A 217 15.03 -22.17 -5.31
N TYR A 218 15.46 -21.65 -6.48
CA TYR A 218 16.47 -22.26 -7.35
C TYR A 218 17.74 -21.40 -7.45
#